data_c676f50b7d5f5d11cdc30db62cda684f
#
_entry.id   c676f50b7d5f5d11cdc30db62cda684f
#
_cell.length_a   1.000
_cell.length_b   1.000
_cell.length_c   1.000
_cell.angle_alpha   90.00
_cell.angle_beta   90.00
_cell.angle_gamma   90.00
#
_symmetry.space_group_name_H-M   'P 1'
#
loop_
_entity.id
_entity.type
_entity.pdbx_description
1 polymer ?
#
loop_
_entity_poly.entity_id
_entity_poly.type
_entity_poly.pdbx_seq_one_letter_code
_entity_poly.pdbx_strand_id
1 'polypeptide(L)'
;MSLDPETREMVLTVRQKSEIADGVFLFELRSPTGGDLPPFTPGSHITVTAPSGQKRRYSLCNDSGERDHYLIAVKREASGRGGSLSFTRDVGEGDEITVEPPANEFEMSASEPRSFIFVAGGIGITPIRAMILHCIRQGRQNFKLYYFTRTPAAMAFREEFSAKEFAGKIILHHDNGDPDQAYDLWPVLEEQRGAHLYCCGPRGLMDAVRDMTGHWPDSAVHFEDFVGASAPRADDKPFVVRLAGSGKSYEVAAGVSILDTLRKHGHVLPSSCESGTCGTCRTRFTEGEPDHRDLVLSEREKRSEIMICVSRSKSPALTLDI
;
A
#
# COMPACT_ATOMS: atom_id res chain seq x y z
N MET A 1 -26.39 6.42 -4.63
CA MET A 1 -25.16 7.15 -4.34
C MET A 1 -24.73 7.90 -5.60
N SER A 2 -24.74 9.22 -5.61
CA SER A 2 -24.30 10.00 -6.78
C SER A 2 -22.78 10.11 -6.72
N LEU A 3 -22.09 9.53 -7.71
CA LEU A 3 -20.70 9.86 -7.98
C LEU A 3 -20.66 11.28 -8.54
N ASP A 4 -19.74 12.11 -8.07
CA ASP A 4 -19.43 13.36 -8.76
C ASP A 4 -18.87 13.00 -10.15
N PRO A 5 -19.55 13.36 -11.24
CA PRO A 5 -19.14 12.95 -12.58
C PRO A 5 -17.79 13.57 -13.01
N GLU A 6 -17.33 14.64 -12.37
CA GLU A 6 -16.06 15.29 -12.69
C GLU A 6 -14.87 14.69 -11.92
N THR A 7 -15.06 14.24 -10.66
CA THR A 7 -13.96 13.76 -9.80
C THR A 7 -13.95 12.25 -9.60
N ARG A 8 -15.03 11.53 -9.91
CA ARG A 8 -15.28 10.13 -9.55
C ARG A 8 -15.12 9.84 -8.05
N GLU A 9 -15.11 10.86 -7.21
CA GLU A 9 -15.00 10.73 -5.76
C GLU A 9 -16.38 10.47 -5.14
N MET A 10 -16.36 9.80 -3.98
CA MET A 10 -17.55 9.55 -3.17
C MET A 10 -17.29 9.99 -1.73
N VAL A 11 -18.35 10.38 -1.03
CA VAL A 11 -18.30 10.73 0.37
C VAL A 11 -18.76 9.54 1.20
N LEU A 12 -18.00 9.18 2.23
CA LEU A 12 -18.34 8.15 3.20
C LEU A 12 -18.32 8.73 4.60
N THR A 13 -19.21 8.22 5.46
CA THR A 13 -19.24 8.58 6.89
C THR A 13 -18.45 7.56 7.70
N VAL A 14 -17.61 8.01 8.60
CA VAL A 14 -16.93 7.18 9.60
C VAL A 14 -17.97 6.73 10.64
N ARG A 15 -18.33 5.46 10.59
CA ARG A 15 -19.31 4.89 11.52
C ARG A 15 -18.69 4.50 12.85
N GLN A 16 -17.46 3.95 12.79
CA GLN A 16 -16.72 3.53 13.98
C GLN A 16 -15.23 3.77 13.76
N LYS A 17 -14.54 4.11 14.85
CA LYS A 17 -13.09 4.22 14.94
C LYS A 17 -12.62 3.53 16.20
N SER A 18 -11.67 2.60 16.09
CA SER A 18 -11.08 1.91 17.25
C SER A 18 -9.59 1.66 17.05
N GLU A 19 -8.80 1.75 18.12
CA GLU A 19 -7.41 1.33 18.10
C GLU A 19 -7.35 -0.18 18.31
N ILE A 20 -6.85 -0.92 17.31
CA ILE A 20 -6.82 -2.39 17.29
C ILE A 20 -5.43 -2.99 17.53
N ALA A 21 -4.40 -2.16 17.51
CA ALA A 21 -3.02 -2.48 17.88
C ALA A 21 -2.29 -1.16 18.12
N ASP A 22 -1.09 -1.19 18.69
CA ASP A 22 -0.29 0.00 18.97
C ASP A 22 -0.15 0.90 17.73
N GLY A 23 -0.82 2.06 17.77
CA GLY A 23 -0.82 3.04 16.67
C GLY A 23 -1.53 2.58 15.41
N VAL A 24 -2.36 1.53 15.45
CA VAL A 24 -3.17 1.05 14.32
C VAL A 24 -4.64 1.24 14.61
N PHE A 25 -5.31 2.04 13.79
CA PHE A 25 -6.72 2.41 13.94
C PHE A 25 -7.56 1.79 12.84
N LEU A 26 -8.61 1.06 13.23
CA LEU A 26 -9.63 0.53 12.34
C LEU A 26 -10.73 1.58 12.17
N PHE A 27 -11.13 1.80 10.93
CA PHE A 27 -12.23 2.68 10.56
C PHE A 27 -13.27 1.88 9.80
N GLU A 28 -14.53 1.94 10.25
CA GLU A 28 -15.67 1.46 9.50
C GLU A 28 -16.31 2.64 8.74
N LEU A 29 -16.42 2.50 7.42
CA LEU A 29 -16.89 3.54 6.51
C LEU A 29 -18.20 3.09 5.86
N ARG A 30 -19.22 3.94 5.91
CA ARG A 30 -20.54 3.66 5.33
C ARG A 30 -21.01 4.78 4.41
N SER A 31 -21.97 4.46 3.56
CA SER A 31 -22.69 5.48 2.79
C SER A 31 -23.46 6.41 3.75
N PRO A 32 -23.35 7.75 3.61
CA PRO A 32 -24.11 8.69 4.42
C PRO A 32 -25.64 8.58 4.22
N THR A 33 -26.06 8.07 3.07
CA THR A 33 -27.48 7.85 2.72
C THR A 33 -27.95 6.42 2.95
N GLY A 34 -27.06 5.54 3.44
CA GLY A 34 -27.33 4.10 3.56
C GLY A 34 -27.21 3.36 2.23
N GLY A 35 -27.42 2.04 2.28
CA GLY A 35 -27.34 1.16 1.10
C GLY A 35 -25.93 0.68 0.77
N ASP A 36 -25.85 -0.11 -0.29
CA ASP A 36 -24.62 -0.77 -0.71
C ASP A 36 -23.58 0.19 -1.28
N LEU A 37 -22.34 -0.05 -0.94
CA LEU A 37 -21.16 0.58 -1.52
C LEU A 37 -20.75 -0.11 -2.83
N PRO A 38 -19.95 0.52 -3.70
CA PRO A 38 -19.38 -0.14 -4.86
C PRO A 38 -18.70 -1.47 -4.50
N PRO A 39 -18.87 -2.53 -5.33
CA PRO A 39 -18.22 -3.81 -5.05
C PRO A 39 -16.71 -3.69 -5.15
N PHE A 40 -16.02 -4.57 -4.42
CA PHE A 40 -14.58 -4.71 -4.49
C PHE A 40 -14.16 -6.19 -4.49
N THR A 41 -12.94 -6.47 -4.89
CA THR A 41 -12.32 -7.80 -4.83
C THR A 41 -11.22 -7.82 -3.76
N PRO A 42 -10.88 -8.99 -3.18
CA PRO A 42 -9.79 -9.09 -2.20
C PRO A 42 -8.48 -8.54 -2.74
N GLY A 43 -7.77 -7.75 -1.95
CA GLY A 43 -6.59 -7.00 -2.38
C GLY A 43 -6.89 -5.58 -2.86
N SER A 44 -8.17 -5.19 -2.97
CA SER A 44 -8.55 -3.81 -3.31
C SER A 44 -8.19 -2.81 -2.21
N HIS A 45 -7.95 -1.57 -2.64
CA HIS A 45 -7.76 -0.41 -1.78
C HIS A 45 -8.69 0.73 -2.18
N ILE A 46 -8.88 1.68 -1.31
CA ILE A 46 -9.47 2.99 -1.60
C ILE A 46 -8.42 4.08 -1.40
N THR A 47 -8.51 5.14 -2.21
CA THR A 47 -7.72 6.36 -2.00
C THR A 47 -8.53 7.32 -1.16
N VAL A 48 -7.99 7.71 -0.01
CA VAL A 48 -8.64 8.63 0.94
C VAL A 48 -7.93 9.97 0.91
N THR A 49 -8.70 11.07 0.89
CA THR A 49 -8.16 12.42 1.11
C THR A 49 -8.10 12.69 2.61
N ALA A 50 -6.88 12.74 3.16
CA ALA A 50 -6.66 13.03 4.59
C ALA A 50 -6.92 14.52 4.90
N PRO A 51 -7.21 14.91 6.16
CA PRO A 51 -7.40 16.32 6.56
C PRO A 51 -6.22 17.23 6.21
N SER A 52 -5.01 16.68 6.11
CA SER A 52 -3.83 17.40 5.62
C SER A 52 -3.85 17.69 4.10
N GLY A 53 -4.89 17.31 3.38
CA GLY A 53 -5.00 17.41 1.92
C GLY A 53 -4.24 16.31 1.15
N GLN A 54 -3.57 15.42 1.83
CA GLN A 54 -2.81 14.36 1.19
C GLN A 54 -3.69 13.15 0.86
N LYS A 55 -3.57 12.63 -0.35
CA LYS A 55 -4.20 11.36 -0.74
C LYS A 55 -3.38 10.17 -0.24
N ARG A 56 -4.04 9.17 0.32
CA ARG A 56 -3.43 7.93 0.81
C ARG A 56 -4.29 6.74 0.44
N ARG A 57 -3.63 5.67 0.01
CA ARG A 57 -4.25 4.39 -0.26
C ARG A 57 -4.32 3.56 1.02
N TYR A 58 -5.46 2.96 1.28
CA TYR A 58 -5.67 2.00 2.35
C TYR A 58 -6.39 0.79 1.82
N SER A 59 -5.82 -0.39 2.03
CA SER A 59 -6.41 -1.65 1.61
C SER A 59 -7.70 -1.90 2.37
N LEU A 60 -8.73 -2.37 1.65
CA LEU A 60 -9.96 -2.86 2.24
C LEU A 60 -9.66 -4.18 2.94
N CYS A 61 -10.03 -4.28 4.22
CA CYS A 61 -9.69 -5.43 5.04
C CYS A 61 -10.90 -6.26 5.49
N ASN A 62 -12.14 -5.89 5.12
CA ASN A 62 -13.34 -6.71 5.32
C ASN A 62 -13.56 -7.75 4.19
N ASP A 63 -14.53 -8.63 4.36
CA ASP A 63 -14.92 -9.57 3.30
C ASP A 63 -15.54 -8.80 2.12
N SER A 64 -15.08 -9.07 0.92
CA SER A 64 -15.60 -8.47 -0.31
C SER A 64 -17.07 -8.84 -0.63
N GLY A 65 -17.65 -9.78 0.11
CA GLY A 65 -19.08 -10.07 0.07
C GLY A 65 -19.95 -9.09 0.86
N GLU A 66 -19.36 -8.39 1.83
CA GLU A 66 -20.02 -7.34 2.62
C GLU A 66 -20.07 -6.06 1.80
N ARG A 67 -21.29 -5.58 1.53
CA ARG A 67 -21.53 -4.47 0.61
C ARG A 67 -21.95 -3.17 1.32
N ASP A 68 -22.36 -3.27 2.58
CA ASP A 68 -22.91 -2.16 3.36
C ASP A 68 -21.85 -1.27 4.01
N HIS A 69 -20.57 -1.72 4.01
CA HIS A 69 -19.46 -0.98 4.60
C HIS A 69 -18.09 -1.33 3.98
N TYR A 70 -17.12 -0.45 4.20
CA TYR A 70 -15.71 -0.71 4.03
C TYR A 70 -15.01 -0.66 5.37
N LEU A 71 -14.03 -1.56 5.60
CA LEU A 71 -13.09 -1.48 6.70
C LEU A 71 -11.70 -1.15 6.17
N ILE A 72 -11.06 -0.14 6.75
CA ILE A 72 -9.65 0.16 6.53
C ILE A 72 -8.93 0.22 7.88
N ALA A 73 -7.72 -0.33 7.94
CA ALA A 73 -6.86 -0.15 9.11
C ALA A 73 -5.67 0.76 8.76
N VAL A 74 -5.51 1.82 9.53
CA VAL A 74 -4.52 2.88 9.30
C VAL A 74 -3.47 2.86 10.40
N LYS A 75 -2.23 2.57 10.02
CA LYS A 75 -1.09 2.70 10.92
C LYS A 75 -0.63 4.15 10.96
N ARG A 76 -0.56 4.73 12.16
CA ARG A 76 -0.07 6.08 12.41
C ARG A 76 1.46 6.12 12.26
N GLU A 77 1.95 6.79 11.24
CA GLU A 77 3.38 6.99 10.99
C GLU A 77 3.77 8.42 11.35
N ALA A 78 4.45 8.58 12.49
CA ALA A 78 4.88 9.89 12.98
C ALA A 78 5.98 10.53 12.13
N SER A 79 6.87 9.71 11.55
CA SER A 79 7.98 10.14 10.69
C SER A 79 7.59 10.28 9.21
N GLY A 80 6.33 10.02 8.86
CA GLY A 80 5.84 10.11 7.49
C GLY A 80 5.53 11.55 7.03
N ARG A 81 4.94 11.69 5.83
CA ARG A 81 4.52 12.97 5.24
C ARG A 81 3.25 13.58 5.89
N GLY A 82 2.82 13.08 7.04
CA GLY A 82 1.70 13.62 7.82
C GLY A 82 0.30 13.11 7.44
N GLY A 83 0.12 12.37 6.32
CA GLY A 83 -1.19 11.90 5.88
C GLY A 83 -1.85 10.95 6.88
N SER A 84 -1.20 9.83 7.25
CA SER A 84 -1.72 8.90 8.25
C SER A 84 -1.83 9.52 9.64
N LEU A 85 -0.91 10.43 9.98
CA LEU A 85 -0.95 11.15 11.25
C LEU A 85 -2.18 12.04 11.35
N SER A 86 -2.45 12.89 10.32
CA SER A 86 -3.65 13.74 10.32
C SER A 86 -4.93 12.90 10.26
N PHE A 87 -4.95 11.83 9.47
CA PHE A 87 -6.11 10.96 9.37
C PHE A 87 -6.45 10.30 10.70
N THR A 88 -5.47 9.70 11.39
CA THR A 88 -5.72 9.04 12.68
C THR A 88 -5.96 9.99 13.83
N ARG A 89 -5.47 11.24 13.77
CA ARG A 89 -5.67 12.24 14.80
C ARG A 89 -6.98 13.02 14.63
N ASP A 90 -7.25 13.48 13.41
CA ASP A 90 -8.25 14.50 13.12
C ASP A 90 -9.56 13.93 12.57
N VAL A 91 -9.62 12.65 12.15
CA VAL A 91 -10.85 11.99 11.70
C VAL A 91 -11.44 11.18 12.86
N GLY A 92 -12.73 11.42 13.16
CA GLY A 92 -13.50 10.77 14.21
C GLY A 92 -14.80 10.15 13.72
N GLU A 93 -15.52 9.51 14.63
CA GLU A 93 -16.86 8.96 14.32
C GLU A 93 -17.85 10.10 13.99
N GLY A 94 -18.62 9.90 12.94
CA GLY A 94 -19.56 10.88 12.39
C GLY A 94 -18.96 11.80 11.32
N ASP A 95 -17.64 11.84 11.16
CA ASP A 95 -17.03 12.66 10.13
C ASP A 95 -17.26 12.07 8.73
N GLU A 96 -17.37 12.98 7.77
CA GLU A 96 -17.41 12.63 6.36
C GLU A 96 -16.02 12.72 5.74
N ILE A 97 -15.66 11.71 4.96
CA ILE A 97 -14.38 11.64 4.25
C ILE A 97 -14.59 11.44 2.76
N THR A 98 -13.74 12.07 1.97
CA THR A 98 -13.73 11.90 0.51
C THR A 98 -12.81 10.76 0.12
N VAL A 99 -13.33 9.84 -0.69
CA VAL A 99 -12.59 8.67 -1.16
C VAL A 99 -12.80 8.43 -2.65
N GLU A 100 -11.80 7.87 -3.32
CA GLU A 100 -11.95 7.34 -4.67
C GLU A 100 -12.54 5.91 -4.59
N PRO A 101 -13.29 5.45 -5.61
CA PRO A 101 -13.81 4.09 -5.66
C PRO A 101 -12.72 3.03 -5.50
N PRO A 102 -13.06 1.80 -5.05
CA PRO A 102 -12.11 0.71 -4.94
C PRO A 102 -11.36 0.45 -6.24
N ALA A 103 -10.05 0.31 -6.14
CA ALA A 103 -9.16 -0.17 -7.20
C ALA A 103 -8.37 -1.38 -6.69
N ASN A 104 -7.98 -2.29 -7.58
CA ASN A 104 -7.22 -3.47 -7.19
C ASN A 104 -5.95 -3.61 -8.05
N GLU A 105 -4.80 -3.60 -7.40
CA GLU A 105 -3.48 -3.82 -7.98
C GLU A 105 -2.79 -5.05 -7.33
N PHE A 106 -3.50 -5.73 -6.41
CA PHE A 106 -3.03 -6.91 -5.69
C PHE A 106 -4.07 -8.02 -5.74
N GLU A 107 -4.59 -8.28 -6.93
CA GLU A 107 -5.71 -9.17 -7.14
C GLU A 107 -5.34 -10.65 -6.91
N MET A 108 -6.25 -11.39 -6.29
CA MET A 108 -6.10 -12.84 -6.20
C MET A 108 -6.22 -13.46 -7.60
N SER A 109 -5.28 -14.36 -7.92
CA SER A 109 -5.28 -15.06 -9.21
C SER A 109 -6.64 -15.74 -9.47
N ALA A 110 -7.15 -15.56 -10.67
CA ALA A 110 -8.34 -16.25 -11.15
C ALA A 110 -8.11 -17.76 -11.36
N SER A 111 -6.82 -18.19 -11.45
CA SER A 111 -6.49 -19.62 -11.45
C SER A 111 -6.83 -20.24 -10.09
N GLU A 112 -7.18 -21.51 -10.06
CA GLU A 112 -7.40 -22.25 -8.82
C GLU A 112 -6.09 -22.93 -8.38
N PRO A 113 -5.24 -22.28 -7.58
CA PRO A 113 -4.02 -22.89 -7.10
C PRO A 113 -4.35 -24.01 -6.11
N ARG A 114 -3.40 -24.90 -5.91
CA ARG A 114 -3.52 -26.01 -4.97
C ARG A 114 -3.66 -25.52 -3.52
N SER A 115 -3.00 -24.40 -3.21
CA SER A 115 -3.08 -23.73 -1.90
C SER A 115 -2.67 -22.27 -2.04
N PHE A 116 -3.01 -21.48 -1.01
CA PHE A 116 -2.50 -20.12 -0.84
C PHE A 116 -1.52 -20.06 0.33
N ILE A 117 -0.40 -19.38 0.12
CA ILE A 117 0.55 -19.00 1.18
C ILE A 117 0.48 -17.49 1.31
N PHE A 118 0.04 -17.02 2.46
CA PHE A 118 -0.01 -15.61 2.79
C PHE A 118 1.12 -15.27 3.74
N VAL A 119 1.87 -14.21 3.42
CA VAL A 119 2.94 -13.68 4.27
C VAL A 119 2.63 -12.21 4.55
N ALA A 120 2.40 -11.88 5.81
CA ALA A 120 2.06 -10.54 6.23
C ALA A 120 3.08 -9.99 7.22
N GLY A 121 3.51 -8.74 7.04
CA GLY A 121 4.34 -8.01 8.00
C GLY A 121 3.64 -6.73 8.49
N GLY A 122 3.39 -6.63 9.81
CA GLY A 122 2.75 -5.45 10.40
C GLY A 122 1.42 -5.10 9.75
N ILE A 123 1.28 -3.85 9.25
CA ILE A 123 0.04 -3.39 8.62
C ILE A 123 -0.26 -4.05 7.26
N GLY A 124 0.71 -4.76 6.66
CA GLY A 124 0.51 -5.57 5.45
C GLY A 124 -0.50 -6.72 5.62
N ILE A 125 -0.99 -6.94 6.83
CA ILE A 125 -2.09 -7.85 7.11
C ILE A 125 -3.42 -7.41 6.47
N THR A 126 -3.60 -6.13 6.16
CA THR A 126 -4.90 -5.59 5.71
C THR A 126 -5.41 -6.22 4.40
N PRO A 127 -4.68 -6.26 3.28
CA PRO A 127 -5.15 -6.94 2.07
C PRO A 127 -5.20 -8.45 2.26
N ILE A 128 -4.28 -9.00 3.03
CA ILE A 128 -4.21 -10.45 3.31
C ILE A 128 -5.44 -10.91 4.10
N ARG A 129 -5.92 -10.10 5.07
CA ARG A 129 -7.15 -10.40 5.81
C ARG A 129 -8.35 -10.54 4.87
N ALA A 130 -8.54 -9.59 3.95
CA ALA A 130 -9.61 -9.65 2.96
C ALA A 130 -9.51 -10.92 2.08
N MET A 131 -8.29 -11.32 1.69
CA MET A 131 -8.06 -12.55 0.93
C MET A 131 -8.42 -13.81 1.74
N ILE A 132 -8.06 -13.86 3.03
CA ILE A 132 -8.40 -14.97 3.93
C ILE A 132 -9.91 -15.07 4.12
N LEU A 133 -10.59 -13.96 4.41
CA LEU A 133 -12.05 -13.93 4.56
C LEU A 133 -12.75 -14.38 3.27
N HIS A 134 -12.25 -13.96 2.12
CA HIS A 134 -12.74 -14.45 0.84
C HIS A 134 -12.54 -15.97 0.67
N CYS A 135 -11.38 -16.52 1.01
CA CYS A 135 -11.14 -17.95 0.99
C CYS A 135 -12.16 -18.71 1.88
N ILE A 136 -12.40 -18.21 3.09
CA ILE A 136 -13.34 -18.79 4.03
C ILE A 136 -14.76 -18.77 3.44
N ARG A 137 -15.21 -17.63 2.91
CA ARG A 137 -16.53 -17.50 2.28
C ARG A 137 -16.71 -18.44 1.08
N GLN A 138 -15.63 -18.68 0.32
CA GLN A 138 -15.63 -19.63 -0.80
C GLN A 138 -15.47 -21.10 -0.37
N GLY A 139 -15.42 -21.39 0.94
CA GLY A 139 -15.19 -22.74 1.44
C GLY A 139 -13.77 -23.28 1.19
N ARG A 140 -12.84 -22.44 0.78
CA ARG A 140 -11.44 -22.81 0.51
C ARG A 140 -10.67 -22.95 1.81
N GLN A 141 -10.26 -24.15 2.14
CA GLN A 141 -9.55 -24.46 3.38
C GLN A 141 -8.03 -24.57 3.23
N ASN A 142 -7.52 -24.62 1.99
CA ASN A 142 -6.11 -24.83 1.66
C ASN A 142 -5.38 -23.48 1.61
N PHE A 143 -5.25 -22.82 2.77
CA PHE A 143 -4.39 -21.67 2.93
C PHE A 143 -3.59 -21.73 4.22
N LYS A 144 -2.46 -21.04 4.25
CA LYS A 144 -1.68 -20.75 5.45
C LYS A 144 -1.32 -19.26 5.49
N LEU A 145 -1.38 -18.68 6.69
CA LEU A 145 -0.89 -17.33 6.99
C LEU A 145 0.35 -17.42 7.88
N TYR A 146 1.37 -16.69 7.49
CA TYR A 146 2.55 -16.36 8.30
C TYR A 146 2.51 -14.85 8.57
N TYR A 147 2.20 -14.47 9.82
CA TYR A 147 2.01 -13.06 10.18
C TYR A 147 3.02 -12.63 11.22
N PHE A 148 3.82 -11.63 10.85
CA PHE A 148 4.97 -11.16 11.58
C PHE A 148 4.80 -9.73 12.07
N THR A 149 5.16 -9.49 13.34
CA THR A 149 5.23 -8.15 13.94
C THR A 149 6.38 -8.11 14.93
N ARG A 150 6.84 -6.91 15.27
CA ARG A 150 7.90 -6.77 16.28
C ARG A 150 7.45 -7.22 17.65
N THR A 151 6.23 -6.88 18.06
CA THR A 151 5.66 -7.22 19.36
C THR A 151 4.22 -7.69 19.23
N PRO A 152 3.70 -8.43 20.22
CA PRO A 152 2.28 -8.79 20.27
C PRO A 152 1.32 -7.59 20.26
N ALA A 153 1.71 -6.48 20.89
CA ALA A 153 0.89 -5.26 20.95
C ALA A 153 0.77 -4.55 19.60
N ALA A 154 1.78 -4.72 18.70
CA ALA A 154 1.76 -4.16 17.35
C ALA A 154 0.97 -5.02 16.35
N MET A 155 0.37 -6.15 16.78
CA MET A 155 -0.30 -7.11 15.90
C MET A 155 -1.79 -6.81 15.79
N ALA A 156 -2.19 -6.19 14.68
CA ALA A 156 -3.59 -5.96 14.35
C ALA A 156 -4.33 -7.29 14.11
N PHE A 157 -5.61 -7.35 14.48
CA PHE A 157 -6.47 -8.53 14.35
C PHE A 157 -5.94 -9.80 15.06
N ARG A 158 -5.11 -9.61 16.09
CA ARG A 158 -4.47 -10.71 16.82
C ARG A 158 -5.48 -11.69 17.42
N GLU A 159 -6.53 -11.19 18.05
CA GLU A 159 -7.57 -12.02 18.68
C GLU A 159 -8.28 -12.87 17.63
N GLU A 160 -8.67 -12.28 16.50
CA GLU A 160 -9.29 -12.98 15.38
C GLU A 160 -8.40 -14.13 14.89
N PHE A 161 -7.14 -13.86 14.58
CA PHE A 161 -6.23 -14.87 14.03
C PHE A 161 -5.71 -15.88 15.07
N SER A 162 -5.93 -15.63 16.35
CA SER A 162 -5.64 -16.58 17.43
C SER A 162 -6.81 -17.55 17.73
N ALA A 163 -7.95 -17.37 17.06
CA ALA A 163 -9.14 -18.19 17.29
C ALA A 163 -8.89 -19.66 16.90
N LYS A 164 -9.57 -20.57 17.61
CA LYS A 164 -9.38 -22.03 17.45
C LYS A 164 -9.65 -22.55 16.03
N GLU A 165 -10.51 -21.89 15.29
CA GLU A 165 -10.84 -22.21 13.89
C GLU A 165 -9.66 -22.08 12.94
N PHE A 166 -8.66 -21.27 13.31
CA PHE A 166 -7.42 -21.05 12.55
C PHE A 166 -6.25 -21.93 13.01
N ALA A 167 -6.48 -22.82 13.98
CA ALA A 167 -5.41 -23.68 14.49
C ALA A 167 -4.76 -24.50 13.37
N GLY A 168 -3.43 -24.42 13.29
CA GLY A 168 -2.63 -25.07 12.25
C GLY A 168 -2.66 -24.42 10.87
N LYS A 169 -3.43 -23.33 10.67
CA LYS A 169 -3.45 -22.55 9.44
C LYS A 169 -2.71 -21.22 9.59
N ILE A 170 -2.67 -20.65 10.77
CA ILE A 170 -2.10 -19.35 11.05
C ILE A 170 -0.94 -19.49 12.00
N ILE A 171 0.20 -18.91 11.62
CA ILE A 171 1.41 -18.78 12.40
C ILE A 171 1.59 -17.30 12.72
N LEU A 172 1.52 -16.96 14.02
CA LEU A 172 1.80 -15.62 14.54
C LEU A 172 3.19 -15.64 15.15
N HIS A 173 4.05 -14.69 14.74
CA HIS A 173 5.43 -14.63 15.24
C HIS A 173 5.85 -13.19 15.53
N HIS A 174 6.70 -13.03 16.55
CA HIS A 174 7.24 -11.75 17.01
C HIS A 174 8.74 -11.85 17.14
N ASP A 175 9.47 -10.97 16.44
CA ASP A 175 10.92 -10.93 16.40
C ASP A 175 11.53 -9.92 17.38
N ASN A 176 10.73 -9.16 18.11
CA ASN A 176 11.13 -8.08 19.00
C ASN A 176 12.04 -7.02 18.33
N GLY A 177 12.07 -6.97 16.99
CA GLY A 177 12.95 -6.12 16.22
C GLY A 177 14.37 -6.65 16.09
N ASP A 178 14.60 -7.90 16.48
CA ASP A 178 15.88 -8.61 16.39
C ASP A 178 15.89 -9.50 15.14
N PRO A 179 16.74 -9.22 14.14
CA PRO A 179 16.82 -10.03 12.92
C PRO A 179 17.17 -11.50 13.17
N ASP A 180 17.90 -11.80 14.26
CA ASP A 180 18.28 -13.17 14.60
C ASP A 180 17.10 -13.98 15.13
N GLN A 181 15.99 -13.33 15.49
CA GLN A 181 14.73 -13.95 15.87
C GLN A 181 13.72 -14.01 14.73
N ALA A 182 14.12 -13.69 13.51
CA ALA A 182 13.24 -13.77 12.34
C ALA A 182 12.74 -15.21 12.11
N TYR A 183 11.49 -15.34 11.70
CA TYR A 183 10.92 -16.64 11.37
C TYR A 183 11.57 -17.21 10.10
N ASP A 184 12.04 -18.45 10.15
CA ASP A 184 12.59 -19.13 8.99
C ASP A 184 11.46 -19.59 8.05
N LEU A 185 11.32 -18.88 6.92
CA LEU A 185 10.34 -19.21 5.87
C LEU A 185 10.88 -20.20 4.84
N TRP A 186 12.18 -20.50 4.84
CA TRP A 186 12.77 -21.36 3.82
C TRP A 186 12.09 -22.73 3.71
N PRO A 187 11.81 -23.48 4.81
CA PRO A 187 11.15 -24.78 4.71
C PRO A 187 9.74 -24.75 4.10
N VAL A 188 9.13 -23.56 4.08
CA VAL A 188 7.79 -23.33 3.51
C VAL A 188 7.87 -22.96 2.04
N LEU A 189 8.93 -22.25 1.64
CA LEU A 189 9.07 -21.63 0.33
C LEU A 189 10.06 -22.37 -0.59
N GLU A 190 10.79 -23.36 -0.06
CA GLU A 190 11.74 -24.18 -0.82
C GLU A 190 11.09 -24.87 -2.02
N GLU A 191 9.84 -25.29 -1.92
CA GLU A 191 9.10 -25.95 -3.00
C GLU A 191 7.73 -25.28 -3.21
N GLN A 192 7.45 -24.85 -4.43
CA GLN A 192 6.18 -24.19 -4.80
C GLN A 192 4.95 -25.09 -4.63
N ARG A 193 5.03 -26.38 -4.94
CA ARG A 193 3.96 -27.40 -4.77
C ARG A 193 2.57 -27.01 -5.32
N GLY A 194 2.52 -26.11 -6.34
CA GLY A 194 1.27 -25.60 -6.90
C GLY A 194 0.59 -24.53 -6.04
N ALA A 195 1.32 -23.91 -5.10
CA ALA A 195 0.83 -22.79 -4.30
C ALA A 195 0.97 -21.47 -5.03
N HIS A 196 0.09 -20.51 -4.71
CA HIS A 196 0.29 -19.09 -4.97
C HIS A 196 0.64 -18.38 -3.66
N LEU A 197 1.66 -17.53 -3.71
CA LEU A 197 2.14 -16.75 -2.59
C LEU A 197 1.70 -15.28 -2.73
N TYR A 198 1.17 -14.72 -1.65
CA TYR A 198 0.83 -13.31 -1.52
C TYR A 198 1.59 -12.72 -0.34
N CYS A 199 2.42 -11.73 -0.58
CA CYS A 199 3.26 -11.12 0.45
C CYS A 199 3.03 -9.61 0.51
N CYS A 200 2.73 -9.10 1.72
CA CYS A 200 2.65 -7.68 1.99
C CYS A 200 3.28 -7.36 3.35
N GLY A 201 4.20 -6.39 3.39
CA GLY A 201 4.88 -6.04 4.63
C GLY A 201 6.09 -5.12 4.42
N PRO A 202 6.95 -4.99 5.43
CA PRO A 202 8.19 -4.22 5.33
C PRO A 202 9.10 -4.74 4.22
N ARG A 203 9.85 -3.83 3.60
CA ARG A 203 10.73 -4.14 2.47
C ARG A 203 11.67 -5.31 2.74
N GLY A 204 12.31 -5.35 3.91
CA GLY A 204 13.23 -6.46 4.24
C GLY A 204 12.55 -7.83 4.25
N LEU A 205 11.28 -7.92 4.69
CA LEU A 205 10.50 -9.15 4.61
C LEU A 205 10.20 -9.51 3.13
N MET A 206 9.76 -8.54 2.36
CA MET A 206 9.43 -8.77 0.94
C MET A 206 10.65 -9.17 0.12
N ASP A 207 11.80 -8.54 0.36
CA ASP A 207 13.06 -8.88 -0.32
C ASP A 207 13.51 -10.30 0.05
N ALA A 208 13.45 -10.67 1.34
CA ALA A 208 13.76 -12.03 1.78
C ALA A 208 12.83 -13.07 1.13
N VAL A 209 11.53 -12.79 1.03
CA VAL A 209 10.57 -13.68 0.35
C VAL A 209 10.87 -13.76 -1.15
N ARG A 210 11.21 -12.66 -1.83
CA ARG A 210 11.61 -12.66 -3.25
C ARG A 210 12.84 -13.53 -3.48
N ASP A 211 13.86 -13.40 -2.63
CA ASP A 211 15.09 -14.19 -2.73
C ASP A 211 14.79 -15.68 -2.55
N MET A 212 13.95 -16.03 -1.58
CA MET A 212 13.53 -17.42 -1.33
C MET A 212 12.66 -18.01 -2.43
N THR A 213 11.93 -17.19 -3.18
CA THR A 213 10.98 -17.64 -4.23
C THR A 213 11.47 -17.38 -5.65
N GLY A 214 12.71 -16.95 -5.84
CA GLY A 214 13.27 -16.64 -7.17
C GLY A 214 13.26 -17.80 -8.17
N HIS A 215 13.03 -19.04 -7.71
CA HIS A 215 12.86 -20.23 -8.53
C HIS A 215 11.38 -20.58 -8.83
N TRP A 216 10.43 -19.83 -8.26
CA TRP A 216 9.00 -20.02 -8.54
C TRP A 216 8.60 -19.30 -9.85
N PRO A 217 7.53 -19.74 -10.52
CA PRO A 217 6.96 -18.97 -11.62
C PRO A 217 6.50 -17.59 -11.17
N ASP A 218 6.79 -16.53 -11.94
CA ASP A 218 6.37 -15.15 -11.64
C ASP A 218 4.86 -15.03 -11.43
N SER A 219 4.07 -15.83 -12.14
CA SER A 219 2.61 -15.87 -12.02
C SER A 219 2.10 -16.44 -10.70
N ALA A 220 2.98 -17.04 -9.88
CA ALA A 220 2.64 -17.66 -8.60
C ALA A 220 3.06 -16.82 -7.38
N VAL A 221 3.77 -15.70 -7.59
CA VAL A 221 4.30 -14.87 -6.49
C VAL A 221 3.83 -13.44 -6.66
N HIS A 222 3.11 -12.94 -5.66
CA HIS A 222 2.45 -11.63 -5.70
C HIS A 222 2.89 -10.78 -4.51
N PHE A 223 3.21 -9.51 -4.76
CA PHE A 223 3.66 -8.57 -3.73
C PHE A 223 2.85 -7.28 -3.78
N GLU A 224 2.53 -6.74 -2.60
CA GLU A 224 2.02 -5.38 -2.45
C GLU A 224 2.94 -4.60 -1.50
N ASP A 225 3.44 -3.44 -1.97
CA ASP A 225 4.32 -2.55 -1.21
C ASP A 225 3.58 -1.27 -0.81
N PHE A 226 3.33 -1.09 0.50
CA PHE A 226 2.69 0.13 1.02
C PHE A 226 3.68 1.29 1.21
N VAL A 227 4.95 0.97 1.40
CA VAL A 227 5.95 1.98 1.74
C VAL A 227 6.34 2.75 0.48
N GLY A 228 6.06 2.17 -0.70
CA GLY A 228 6.50 2.76 -1.96
C GLY A 228 7.94 3.27 -1.87
N ALA A 229 8.58 3.51 -2.95
CA ALA A 229 9.94 4.04 -2.96
C ALA A 229 10.09 5.48 -2.40
N SER A 230 9.10 5.99 -1.66
CA SER A 230 8.96 7.38 -1.24
C SER A 230 9.52 7.72 0.15
N ALA A 231 10.10 6.74 0.88
CA ALA A 231 10.76 7.07 2.14
C ALA A 231 11.98 7.95 1.88
N PRO A 232 12.13 9.12 2.56
CA PRO A 232 13.35 9.89 2.51
C PRO A 232 14.53 9.01 2.91
N ARG A 233 15.62 9.08 2.14
CA ARG A 233 16.86 8.39 2.49
C ARG A 233 17.78 9.37 3.22
N ALA A 234 18.59 8.87 4.17
CA ALA A 234 19.50 9.69 4.95
C ALA A 234 20.54 10.44 4.08
N ASP A 235 20.81 9.93 2.88
CA ASP A 235 21.73 10.47 1.89
C ASP A 235 21.08 11.36 0.82
N ASP A 236 19.77 11.63 0.94
CA ASP A 236 19.06 12.52 0.01
C ASP A 236 19.67 13.91 -0.01
N LYS A 237 20.04 14.37 -1.21
CA LYS A 237 20.58 15.71 -1.44
C LYS A 237 19.56 16.57 -2.18
N PRO A 238 19.51 17.88 -1.94
CA PRO A 238 18.71 18.78 -2.76
C PRO A 238 19.22 18.78 -4.21
N PHE A 239 18.32 19.02 -5.16
CA PHE A 239 18.62 19.16 -6.58
C PHE A 239 17.60 20.08 -7.24
N VAL A 240 17.88 20.50 -8.48
CA VAL A 240 16.99 21.41 -9.22
C VAL A 240 16.18 20.62 -10.25
N VAL A 241 14.86 20.83 -10.26
CA VAL A 241 13.99 20.39 -11.36
C VAL A 241 13.75 21.57 -12.30
N ARG A 242 13.93 21.36 -13.61
CA ARG A 242 13.62 22.33 -14.68
C ARG A 242 12.44 21.82 -15.48
N LEU A 243 11.55 22.71 -15.88
CA LEU A 243 10.40 22.40 -16.74
C LEU A 243 10.73 22.86 -18.16
N ALA A 244 10.80 21.94 -19.11
CA ALA A 244 11.21 22.22 -20.49
C ALA A 244 10.25 23.21 -21.18
N GLY A 245 8.93 23.04 -20.97
CA GLY A 245 7.91 23.87 -21.59
C GLY A 245 7.91 25.34 -21.13
N SER A 246 8.17 25.59 -19.83
CA SER A 246 8.13 26.96 -19.26
C SER A 246 9.49 27.56 -18.96
N GLY A 247 10.55 26.78 -18.98
CA GLY A 247 11.90 27.17 -18.55
C GLY A 247 12.05 27.44 -17.06
N LYS A 248 10.99 27.26 -16.27
CA LYS A 248 11.04 27.48 -14.81
C LYS A 248 11.85 26.38 -14.12
N SER A 249 12.47 26.77 -13.01
CA SER A 249 13.30 25.87 -12.20
C SER A 249 12.87 25.93 -10.74
N TYR A 250 12.88 24.79 -10.08
CA TYR A 250 12.48 24.65 -8.68
C TYR A 250 13.50 23.80 -7.93
N GLU A 251 13.86 24.21 -6.73
CA GLU A 251 14.70 23.40 -5.85
C GLU A 251 13.86 22.35 -5.14
N VAL A 252 14.26 21.11 -5.31
CA VAL A 252 13.68 19.95 -4.60
C VAL A 252 14.54 19.66 -3.38
N ALA A 253 14.03 20.00 -2.20
CA ALA A 253 14.75 19.81 -0.94
C ALA A 253 15.02 18.33 -0.65
N ALA A 254 16.00 18.05 0.21
CA ALA A 254 16.23 16.68 0.70
C ALA A 254 14.94 16.09 1.32
N GLY A 255 14.63 14.84 0.99
CA GLY A 255 13.44 14.15 1.52
C GLY A 255 12.08 14.60 0.95
N VAL A 256 12.05 15.58 0.04
CA VAL A 256 10.83 16.06 -0.62
C VAL A 256 10.75 15.48 -2.03
N SER A 257 9.55 15.09 -2.48
CA SER A 257 9.36 14.57 -3.84
C SER A 257 9.35 15.71 -4.88
N ILE A 258 9.63 15.38 -6.14
CA ILE A 258 9.45 16.30 -7.27
C ILE A 258 7.99 16.74 -7.36
N LEU A 259 7.06 15.78 -7.22
CA LEU A 259 5.62 16.03 -7.27
C LEU A 259 5.16 17.04 -6.20
N ASP A 260 5.57 16.86 -4.94
CA ASP A 260 5.21 17.76 -3.84
C ASP A 260 5.81 19.16 -4.05
N THR A 261 7.05 19.22 -4.55
CA THR A 261 7.70 20.49 -4.88
C THR A 261 6.91 21.23 -5.95
N LEU A 262 6.56 20.58 -7.05
CA LEU A 262 5.82 21.22 -8.14
C LEU A 262 4.42 21.63 -7.72
N ARG A 263 3.71 20.83 -6.93
CA ARG A 263 2.39 21.20 -6.35
C ARG A 263 2.46 22.44 -5.49
N LYS A 264 3.47 22.53 -4.62
CA LYS A 264 3.71 23.74 -3.78
C LYS A 264 3.85 25.01 -4.61
N HIS A 265 4.29 24.88 -5.86
CA HIS A 265 4.42 25.99 -6.79
C HIS A 265 3.24 26.12 -7.76
N GLY A 266 2.11 25.48 -7.47
CA GLY A 266 0.84 25.62 -8.20
C GLY A 266 0.72 24.77 -9.46
N HIS A 267 1.61 23.79 -9.69
CA HIS A 267 1.48 22.86 -10.80
C HIS A 267 0.51 21.74 -10.45
N VAL A 268 -0.51 21.52 -11.29
CA VAL A 268 -1.44 20.40 -11.20
C VAL A 268 -0.92 19.28 -12.07
N LEU A 269 -0.48 18.18 -11.45
CA LEU A 269 0.10 17.02 -12.12
C LEU A 269 -0.67 15.76 -11.75
N PRO A 270 -0.89 14.84 -12.71
CA PRO A 270 -1.55 13.57 -12.42
C PRO A 270 -0.80 12.80 -11.32
N SER A 271 -1.53 12.31 -10.32
CA SER A 271 -0.99 11.41 -9.30
C SER A 271 -2.13 10.60 -8.67
N SER A 272 -1.82 9.45 -8.09
CA SER A 272 -2.76 8.61 -7.36
C SER A 272 -2.06 8.03 -6.12
N CYS A 273 -1.32 6.92 -6.23
CA CYS A 273 -0.73 6.24 -5.06
C CYS A 273 0.35 7.04 -4.32
N GLU A 274 1.05 7.90 -5.02
CA GLU A 274 2.22 8.66 -4.54
C GLU A 274 3.31 7.81 -3.85
N SER A 275 3.32 6.52 -4.18
CA SER A 275 4.23 5.52 -3.64
C SER A 275 5.07 4.80 -4.71
N GLY A 276 4.97 5.24 -5.98
CA GLY A 276 5.79 4.69 -7.07
C GLY A 276 5.29 3.36 -7.64
N THR A 277 4.02 2.99 -7.37
CA THR A 277 3.47 1.67 -7.74
C THR A 277 2.39 1.70 -8.81
N CYS A 278 1.73 2.86 -9.08
CA CYS A 278 0.57 2.90 -9.98
C CYS A 278 0.83 3.47 -11.38
N GLY A 279 1.96 4.12 -11.62
CA GLY A 279 2.28 4.71 -12.91
C GLY A 279 1.64 6.07 -13.21
N THR A 280 0.68 6.56 -12.40
CA THR A 280 -0.11 7.77 -12.72
C THR A 280 0.72 9.05 -12.82
N CYS A 281 1.79 9.18 -11.99
CA CYS A 281 2.68 10.35 -11.99
C CYS A 281 3.88 10.18 -12.93
N ARG A 282 3.80 9.28 -13.90
CA ARG A 282 4.83 9.08 -14.94
C ARG A 282 5.04 10.37 -15.72
N THR A 283 6.28 10.80 -15.84
CA THR A 283 6.67 12.02 -16.52
C THR A 283 7.94 11.75 -17.33
N ARG A 284 8.01 12.31 -18.54
CA ARG A 284 9.24 12.21 -19.35
C ARG A 284 10.28 13.19 -18.82
N PHE A 285 11.55 12.81 -18.93
CA PHE A 285 12.68 13.71 -18.70
C PHE A 285 13.56 13.77 -19.95
N THR A 286 14.25 14.87 -20.12
CA THR A 286 15.10 15.14 -21.29
C THR A 286 16.56 15.30 -20.95
N GLU A 287 16.87 15.73 -19.71
CA GLU A 287 18.24 15.94 -19.25
C GLU A 287 18.39 15.56 -17.78
N GLY A 288 19.59 15.17 -17.39
CA GLY A 288 19.95 14.74 -16.04
C GLY A 288 19.94 13.23 -15.85
N GLU A 289 20.34 12.78 -14.66
CA GLU A 289 20.40 11.37 -14.29
C GLU A 289 19.38 11.08 -13.17
N PRO A 290 18.26 10.39 -13.47
CA PRO A 290 17.28 10.03 -12.46
C PRO A 290 17.82 9.02 -11.44
N ASP A 291 17.44 9.18 -10.17
CA ASP A 291 17.49 8.17 -9.13
C ASP A 291 16.12 7.48 -9.08
N HIS A 292 15.96 6.45 -9.90
CA HIS A 292 14.70 5.70 -9.96
C HIS A 292 14.45 4.96 -8.66
N ARG A 293 13.27 5.20 -8.08
CA ARG A 293 12.83 4.60 -6.81
C ARG A 293 11.46 3.93 -6.94
N ASP A 294 10.93 3.87 -8.13
CA ASP A 294 9.65 3.25 -8.43
C ASP A 294 9.78 1.74 -8.69
N LEU A 295 8.63 1.08 -8.64
CA LEU A 295 8.49 -0.36 -8.90
C LEU A 295 7.70 -0.65 -10.20
N VAL A 296 7.44 0.39 -11.00
CA VAL A 296 6.53 0.32 -12.17
C VAL A 296 7.27 0.35 -13.48
N LEU A 297 8.30 1.20 -13.58
CA LEU A 297 8.98 1.39 -14.84
C LEU A 297 9.91 0.23 -15.15
N SER A 298 9.76 -0.34 -16.34
CA SER A 298 10.74 -1.28 -16.91
C SER A 298 12.07 -0.59 -17.20
N GLU A 299 13.15 -1.33 -17.30
CA GLU A 299 14.48 -0.80 -17.64
C GLU A 299 14.53 -0.04 -18.96
N ARG A 300 13.63 -0.33 -19.89
CA ARG A 300 13.45 0.42 -21.13
C ARG A 300 12.84 1.79 -20.88
N GLU A 301 11.76 1.85 -20.08
CA GLU A 301 11.04 3.08 -19.77
C GLU A 301 11.88 4.02 -18.90
N LYS A 302 12.65 3.51 -17.96
CA LYS A 302 13.59 4.29 -17.11
C LYS A 302 14.60 5.13 -17.90
N ARG A 303 14.82 4.83 -19.19
CA ARG A 303 15.72 5.63 -20.03
C ARG A 303 15.17 6.99 -20.42
N SER A 304 13.86 7.20 -20.34
CA SER A 304 13.19 8.44 -20.78
C SER A 304 12.08 8.90 -19.85
N GLU A 305 11.72 8.13 -18.85
CA GLU A 305 10.58 8.38 -17.97
C GLU A 305 10.97 8.24 -16.50
N ILE A 306 10.29 8.98 -15.64
CA ILE A 306 10.51 9.02 -14.20
C ILE A 306 9.18 9.08 -13.47
N MET A 307 9.08 8.44 -12.31
CA MET A 307 7.95 8.55 -11.40
C MET A 307 8.20 9.67 -10.40
N ILE A 308 7.66 10.87 -10.67
CA ILE A 308 7.98 12.12 -9.93
C ILE A 308 7.49 12.12 -8.47
N CYS A 309 6.64 11.20 -8.07
CA CYS A 309 6.18 11.09 -6.68
C CYS A 309 7.22 10.47 -5.73
N VAL A 310 8.19 9.70 -6.26
CA VAL A 310 9.16 8.94 -5.45
C VAL A 310 10.59 9.08 -5.91
N SER A 311 10.82 9.15 -7.23
CA SER A 311 12.17 9.19 -7.79
C SER A 311 12.79 10.58 -7.61
N ARG A 312 14.09 10.61 -7.60
CA ARG A 312 14.90 11.83 -7.39
C ARG A 312 15.92 12.00 -8.50
N SER A 313 16.95 12.80 -8.28
CA SER A 313 18.05 12.97 -9.23
C SER A 313 19.38 12.62 -8.58
N LYS A 314 20.22 11.89 -9.31
CA LYS A 314 21.63 11.69 -9.00
C LYS A 314 22.49 12.88 -9.48
N SER A 315 22.02 13.58 -10.53
CA SER A 315 22.66 14.80 -11.04
C SER A 315 22.15 16.03 -10.28
N PRO A 316 22.91 17.17 -10.30
CA PRO A 316 22.49 18.42 -9.65
C PRO A 316 21.18 19.00 -10.20
N ALA A 317 20.83 18.66 -11.43
CA ALA A 317 19.56 19.08 -12.06
C ALA A 317 18.97 17.96 -12.92
N LEU A 318 17.62 18.01 -13.05
CA LEU A 318 16.83 17.14 -13.91
C LEU A 318 15.85 17.99 -14.69
N THR A 319 15.74 17.80 -16.00
CA THR A 319 14.80 18.53 -16.85
C THR A 319 13.63 17.61 -17.20
N LEU A 320 12.40 18.04 -16.85
CA LEU A 320 11.16 17.33 -17.15
C LEU A 320 10.49 17.93 -18.39
N ASP A 321 9.94 17.07 -19.23
CA ASP A 321 9.19 17.42 -20.44
C ASP A 321 7.73 17.78 -20.09
N ILE A 322 7.56 18.90 -19.36
CA ILE A 322 6.28 19.49 -18.95
C ILE A 322 6.35 21.01 -18.93
#